data_329def92cb6e524053e94c025d9e7663
#
_entry.id   329def92cb6e524053e94c025d9e7663
#
_cell.length_a   1.000
_cell.length_b   1.000
_cell.length_c   1.000
_cell.angle_alpha   90.00
_cell.angle_beta   90.00
_cell.angle_gamma   90.00
#
_symmetry.space_group_name_H-M   'P 1'
#
loop_
_entity.id
_entity.type
_entity.pdbx_description
1 polymer ?
#
loop_
_entity_poly.entity_id
_entity_poly.type
_entity_poly.pdbx_seq_one_letter_code
_entity_poly.pdbx_strand_id
1 'polypeptide(L)' 'ADKMVAEAKEKAKAQYDAIVADAQVAINQQKNAALTDVKNQVGALVIEVAEKVLHKELSNKAAQETYINELAEGVKLN' A
#
# COMPACT_ATOMS: atom_id res chain seq x y z
N ALA A 1 -7.65 -48.45 31.56
CA ALA A 1 -8.63 -47.38 31.40
C ALA A 1 -8.00 -46.00 31.66
N ASP A 2 -7.29 -45.83 32.76
CA ASP A 2 -6.66 -44.55 33.09
C ASP A 2 -5.55 -44.18 32.12
N LYS A 3 -4.78 -45.17 31.66
CA LYS A 3 -3.74 -44.97 30.67
C LYS A 3 -4.30 -44.53 29.32
N MET A 4 -5.40 -45.15 28.90
CA MET A 4 -6.08 -44.82 27.66
C MET A 4 -6.61 -43.38 27.70
N VAL A 5 -7.20 -42.95 28.83
CA VAL A 5 -7.70 -41.63 29.02
C VAL A 5 -6.55 -40.60 29.00
N ALA A 6 -5.46 -40.91 29.67
CA ALA A 6 -4.29 -40.02 29.71
C ALA A 6 -3.68 -39.84 28.31
N GLU A 7 -3.56 -40.95 27.54
CA GLU A 7 -3.05 -40.88 26.17
C GLU A 7 -4.00 -40.09 25.26
N ALA A 8 -5.29 -40.25 25.41
CA ALA A 8 -6.29 -39.50 24.63
C ALA A 8 -6.21 -37.99 24.94
N LYS A 9 -6.05 -37.65 26.19
CA LYS A 9 -5.87 -36.23 26.59
C LYS A 9 -4.61 -35.65 26.03
N GLU A 10 -3.52 -36.39 26.06
CA GLU A 10 -2.23 -35.95 25.51
C GLU A 10 -2.33 -35.73 24.00
N LYS A 11 -2.96 -36.65 23.27
CA LYS A 11 -3.19 -36.51 21.83
C LYS A 11 -4.08 -35.31 21.51
N ALA A 12 -5.15 -35.14 22.26
CA ALA A 12 -6.05 -34.01 22.09
C ALA A 12 -5.34 -32.68 22.33
N LYS A 13 -4.48 -32.62 23.34
CA LYS A 13 -3.66 -31.44 23.62
C LYS A 13 -2.69 -31.16 22.48
N ALA A 14 -2.01 -32.19 21.99
CA ALA A 14 -1.07 -32.05 20.88
C ALA A 14 -1.78 -31.55 19.61
N GLN A 15 -2.97 -32.06 19.31
CA GLN A 15 -3.78 -31.62 18.18
C GLN A 15 -4.24 -30.17 18.35
N TYR A 16 -4.67 -29.82 19.55
CA TYR A 16 -5.07 -28.44 19.86
C TYR A 16 -3.91 -27.48 19.67
N ASP A 17 -2.74 -27.81 20.22
CA ASP A 17 -1.55 -26.98 20.09
C ASP A 17 -1.14 -26.81 18.62
N ALA A 18 -1.22 -27.88 17.84
CA ALA A 18 -0.92 -27.83 16.40
C ALA A 18 -1.90 -26.94 15.64
N ILE A 19 -3.20 -27.04 15.94
CA ILE A 19 -4.24 -26.22 15.32
C ILE A 19 -4.01 -24.74 15.65
N VAL A 20 -3.72 -24.43 16.91
CA VAL A 20 -3.44 -23.05 17.33
C VAL A 20 -2.19 -22.52 16.65
N ALA A 21 -1.12 -23.32 16.57
CA ALA A 21 0.10 -22.93 15.88
C ALA A 21 -0.14 -22.67 14.38
N ASP A 22 -0.88 -23.53 13.71
CA ASP A 22 -1.23 -23.37 12.30
C ASP A 22 -2.10 -22.13 12.08
N ALA A 23 -3.07 -21.88 12.97
CA ALA A 23 -3.91 -20.70 12.91
C ALA A 23 -3.08 -19.42 13.09
N GLN A 24 -2.10 -19.44 13.99
CA GLN A 24 -1.20 -18.31 14.21
C GLN A 24 -0.40 -17.99 12.95
N VAL A 25 0.15 -19.01 12.29
CA VAL A 25 0.87 -18.85 11.03
C VAL A 25 -0.04 -18.27 9.94
N ALA A 26 -1.25 -18.82 9.80
CA ALA A 26 -2.21 -18.33 8.82
C ALA A 26 -2.60 -16.87 9.05
N ILE A 27 -2.83 -16.49 10.32
CA ILE A 27 -3.16 -15.11 10.69
C ILE A 27 -2.00 -14.17 10.34
N ASN A 28 -0.77 -14.56 10.66
CA ASN A 28 0.40 -13.75 10.33
C ASN A 28 0.58 -13.59 8.82
N GLN A 29 0.34 -14.63 8.05
CA GLN A 29 0.40 -14.57 6.58
C GLN A 29 -0.67 -13.63 6.02
N GLN A 30 -1.89 -13.72 6.52
CA GLN A 30 -2.98 -12.84 6.09
C GLN A 30 -2.69 -11.38 6.47
N LYS A 31 -2.18 -11.16 7.67
CA LYS A 31 -1.78 -9.83 8.12
C LYS A 31 -0.71 -9.23 7.21
N ASN A 32 0.32 -9.99 6.91
CA ASN A 32 1.42 -9.53 6.04
C ASN A 32 0.94 -9.26 4.62
N ALA A 33 0.07 -10.11 4.08
CA ALA A 33 -0.53 -9.91 2.77
C ALA A 33 -1.38 -8.63 2.74
N ALA A 34 -2.20 -8.40 3.78
CA ALA A 34 -3.02 -7.19 3.89
C ALA A 34 -2.16 -5.93 3.99
N LEU A 35 -1.08 -5.97 4.76
CA LEU A 35 -0.15 -4.85 4.87
C LEU A 35 0.54 -4.53 3.54
N THR A 36 0.90 -5.57 2.79
CA THR A 36 1.48 -5.40 1.45
C THR A 36 0.48 -4.75 0.51
N ASP A 37 -0.77 -5.20 0.52
CA ASP A 37 -1.83 -4.61 -0.30
C ASP A 37 -2.04 -3.13 0.04
N VAL A 38 -2.09 -2.79 1.32
CA VAL A 38 -2.24 -1.39 1.76
C VAL A 38 -1.06 -0.55 1.31
N LYS A 39 0.16 -1.05 1.47
CA LYS A 39 1.36 -0.35 0.99
C LYS A 39 1.31 -0.10 -0.52
N ASN A 40 0.89 -1.09 -1.28
CA ASN A 40 0.77 -0.97 -2.73
C ASN A 40 -0.30 0.05 -3.13
N GLN A 41 -1.45 0.04 -2.45
CA GLN A 41 -2.53 1.00 -2.69
C GLN A 41 -2.10 2.42 -2.35
N VAL A 42 -1.45 2.61 -1.20
CA VAL A 42 -0.93 3.92 -0.80
C VAL A 42 0.14 4.40 -1.77
N GLY A 43 1.05 3.51 -2.18
CA GLY A 43 2.08 3.84 -3.17
C GLY A 43 1.49 4.30 -4.50
N ALA A 44 0.49 3.58 -5.02
CA ALA A 44 -0.21 3.94 -6.24
C ALA A 44 -0.92 5.30 -6.10
N LEU A 45 -1.54 5.56 -4.96
CA LEU A 45 -2.21 6.82 -4.69
C LEU A 45 -1.21 7.99 -4.63
N VAL A 46 -0.07 7.80 -3.99
CA VAL A 46 0.99 8.81 -3.92
C VAL A 46 1.49 9.16 -5.34
N ILE A 47 1.72 8.16 -6.17
CA ILE A 47 2.15 8.37 -7.57
C ILE A 47 1.07 9.13 -8.34
N GLU A 48 -0.20 8.74 -8.20
CA GLU A 48 -1.31 9.41 -8.88
C GLU A 48 -1.40 10.89 -8.49
N VAL A 49 -1.29 11.20 -7.21
CA VAL A 49 -1.30 12.59 -6.72
C VAL A 49 -0.08 13.34 -7.24
N ALA A 50 1.11 12.72 -7.19
CA ALA A 50 2.33 13.34 -7.71
C ALA A 50 2.23 13.67 -9.19
N GLU A 51 1.66 12.77 -9.99
CA GLU A 51 1.44 13.00 -11.43
C GLU A 51 0.49 14.18 -11.67
N LYS A 52 -0.58 14.28 -10.88
CA LYS A 52 -1.52 15.41 -10.99
C LYS A 52 -0.90 16.74 -10.61
N VAL A 53 -0.11 16.75 -9.53
CA VAL A 53 0.60 17.95 -9.10
C VAL A 53 1.61 18.38 -10.14
N LEU A 54 2.40 17.44 -10.67
CA LEU A 54 3.40 17.73 -11.69
C LEU A 54 2.74 18.23 -12.98
N HIS A 55 1.65 17.62 -13.41
CA HIS A 55 0.89 18.05 -14.60
C HIS A 55 0.40 19.50 -14.44
N LYS A 56 -0.12 19.84 -13.28
CA LYS A 56 -0.59 21.20 -12.99
C LYS A 56 0.57 22.21 -13.03
N GLU A 57 1.72 21.86 -12.44
CA GLU A 57 2.90 22.71 -12.45
C GLU A 57 3.43 22.96 -13.86
N LEU A 58 3.49 21.93 -14.69
CA LEU A 58 3.92 22.06 -16.07
C LEU A 58 2.93 22.92 -16.89
N SER A 59 1.64 22.80 -16.66
CA SER A 59 0.63 23.62 -17.30
C SER A 59 0.76 25.09 -16.91
N ASN A 60 1.00 25.36 -15.63
CA ASN A 60 1.22 26.72 -15.13
C ASN A 60 2.48 27.33 -15.73
N LYS A 61 3.55 26.56 -15.84
CA LYS A 61 4.81 27.00 -16.44
C LYS A 61 4.62 27.35 -17.91
N ALA A 62 3.92 26.52 -18.67
CA ALA A 62 3.63 26.77 -20.08
C ALA A 62 2.81 28.04 -20.26
N ALA A 63 1.79 28.26 -19.39
CA ALA A 63 0.97 29.46 -19.42
C ALA A 63 1.80 30.72 -19.12
N GLN A 64 2.70 30.66 -18.16
CA GLN A 64 3.60 31.77 -17.83
C GLN A 64 4.55 32.09 -18.97
N GLU A 65 5.12 31.08 -19.61
CA GLU A 65 6.02 31.28 -20.76
C GLU A 65 5.27 31.95 -21.93
N THR A 66 4.05 31.53 -22.20
CA THR A 66 3.21 32.17 -23.24
C THR A 66 2.95 33.63 -22.91
N TYR A 67 2.59 33.94 -21.66
CA TYR A 67 2.33 35.31 -21.21
C TYR A 67 3.58 36.17 -21.34
N ILE A 68 4.73 35.67 -20.95
CA ILE A 68 6.01 36.40 -21.04
C ILE A 68 6.35 36.64 -22.53
N ASN A 69 6.14 35.72 -23.39
CA ASN A 69 6.38 35.87 -24.83
C ASN A 69 5.47 36.93 -25.44
N GLU A 70 4.20 36.97 -25.05
CA GLU A 70 3.25 37.97 -25.50
C GLU A 70 3.68 39.40 -25.05
N LEU A 71 4.14 39.51 -23.80
CA LEU A 71 4.65 40.77 -23.29
C LEU A 71 5.91 41.23 -24.07
N ALA A 72 6.81 40.29 -24.34
CA ALA A 72 8.03 40.57 -25.11
C ALA A 72 7.72 41.02 -26.53
N GLU A 73 6.75 40.42 -27.19
CA GLU A 73 6.28 40.82 -28.53
C GLU A 73 5.67 42.22 -28.51
N GLY A 74 4.86 42.52 -27.50
CA GLY A 74 4.31 43.88 -27.33
C GLY A 74 5.38 44.93 -27.16
N VAL A 75 6.45 44.65 -26.43
CA VAL A 75 7.59 45.55 -26.27
C VAL A 75 8.32 45.78 -27.58
N LYS A 76 8.49 44.74 -28.37
CA LYS A 76 9.16 44.80 -29.68
C LYS A 76 8.42 45.67 -30.71
N LEU A 77 7.09 45.64 -30.63
CA LEU A 77 6.23 46.39 -31.54
C LEU A 77 6.19 47.88 -31.22
N ASN A 78 6.52 48.25 -29.99
CA ASN A 78 6.57 49.60 -29.52
C ASN A 78 7.99 50.21 -29.68
#